data_692c1af1f39820770a224ca82c59624c
#
_entry.id   692c1af1f39820770a224ca82c59624c
#
_cell.length_a   1.000
_cell.length_b   1.000
_cell.length_c   1.000
_cell.angle_alpha   90.00
_cell.angle_beta   90.00
_cell.angle_gamma   90.00
#
_symmetry.space_group_name_H-M   'P 1'
#
loop_
_entity.id
_entity.type
_entity.pdbx_description
1 polymer ?
#
loop_
_entity_poly.entity_id
_entity_poly.type
_entity_poly.pdbx_seq_one_letter_code
_entity_poly.pdbx_strand_id
1 'polypeptide(L)'
;MIHYIDCQKEFLDWGKYDLTKDEVYVVDFMFPPWFIHQVHDMVMTGYNWFWGHTSGYAEDGRDVGADPTWPEAPALKQQIFPPERSDIAQDSAFRMIYSAVMHTLPFKVELGEIMINGQQWIHNTTPHQDCTCDNGISFCYYVNKEWNPEWGGQLMYKLNDEWQGIDPAPGRVIFFKGNIWHHGLPPNEKYRGLRSSLVYKTMRTVPLPSK
;
A
#
# COMPACT_ATOMS: atom_id res chain seq x y z
N MET A 1 -13.17 -2.10 10.81
CA MET A 1 -14.21 -2.08 9.74
C MET A 1 -13.56 -1.70 8.41
N ILE A 2 -14.05 -2.20 7.25
CA ILE A 2 -13.58 -1.76 5.92
C ILE A 2 -14.65 -0.85 5.32
N HIS A 3 -14.24 0.34 4.88
CA HIS A 3 -15.10 1.34 4.23
C HIS A 3 -14.74 1.45 2.75
N TYR A 4 -15.73 1.40 1.87
CA TYR A 4 -15.56 1.56 0.42
C TYR A 4 -16.08 2.92 -0.02
N ILE A 5 -15.24 3.68 -0.72
CA ILE A 5 -15.50 5.04 -1.19
C ILE A 5 -15.32 5.06 -2.71
N ASP A 6 -16.36 5.46 -3.43
CA ASP A 6 -16.36 5.54 -4.89
C ASP A 6 -16.34 7.00 -5.33
N CYS A 7 -15.18 7.49 -5.77
CA CYS A 7 -15.00 8.88 -6.18
C CYS A 7 -15.75 9.30 -7.45
N GLN A 8 -16.39 8.36 -8.15
CA GLN A 8 -17.35 8.71 -9.22
C GLN A 8 -18.72 9.06 -8.68
N LYS A 9 -19.07 8.61 -7.48
CA LYS A 9 -20.38 8.80 -6.86
C LYS A 9 -20.40 9.84 -5.77
N GLU A 10 -19.27 10.00 -5.07
CA GLU A 10 -19.15 10.92 -3.95
C GLU A 10 -17.79 11.60 -3.91
N PHE A 11 -17.76 12.80 -3.35
CA PHE A 11 -16.49 13.48 -3.07
C PHE A 11 -15.84 12.86 -1.83
N LEU A 12 -14.51 12.62 -1.91
CA LEU A 12 -13.75 12.10 -0.78
C LEU A 12 -13.69 13.14 0.35
N ASP A 13 -14.48 12.89 1.38
CA ASP A 13 -14.60 13.74 2.56
C ASP A 13 -14.17 13.00 3.81
N TRP A 14 -12.91 13.19 4.22
CA TRP A 14 -12.35 12.58 5.42
C TRP A 14 -13.02 13.07 6.73
N GLY A 15 -13.82 14.14 6.69
CA GLY A 15 -14.61 14.55 7.86
C GLY A 15 -15.63 13.51 8.30
N LYS A 16 -15.97 12.57 7.43
CA LYS A 16 -16.88 11.45 7.73
C LYS A 16 -16.17 10.22 8.31
N TYR A 17 -14.83 10.18 8.27
CA TYR A 17 -14.02 9.00 8.58
C TYR A 17 -12.98 9.34 9.65
N ASP A 18 -12.54 8.35 10.40
CA ASP A 18 -11.56 8.52 11.47
C ASP A 18 -10.33 7.63 11.23
N LEU A 19 -9.33 8.18 10.53
CA LEU A 19 -8.07 7.49 10.25
C LEU A 19 -7.22 7.18 11.51
N THR A 20 -7.71 7.52 12.71
CA THR A 20 -7.05 7.14 13.97
C THR A 20 -7.56 5.82 14.54
N LYS A 21 -8.65 5.29 13.99
CA LYS A 21 -9.22 4.01 14.38
C LYS A 21 -8.57 2.87 13.61
N ASP A 22 -8.75 1.64 14.12
CA ASP A 22 -8.34 0.43 13.44
C ASP A 22 -9.36 0.07 12.34
N GLU A 23 -9.41 0.92 11.33
CA GLU A 23 -10.29 0.85 10.17
C GLU A 23 -9.46 0.92 8.89
N VAL A 24 -10.01 0.38 7.81
CA VAL A 24 -9.37 0.39 6.49
C VAL A 24 -10.30 1.10 5.51
N TYR A 25 -9.75 1.99 4.71
CA TYR A 25 -10.51 2.79 3.74
C TYR A 25 -10.04 2.45 2.33
N VAL A 26 -10.97 1.98 1.52
CA VAL A 26 -10.76 1.61 0.12
C VAL A 26 -11.35 2.70 -0.75
N VAL A 27 -10.50 3.36 -1.53
CA VAL A 27 -10.90 4.48 -2.40
C VAL A 27 -10.72 4.06 -3.85
N ASP A 28 -11.81 4.00 -4.58
CA ASP A 28 -11.84 3.68 -6.00
C ASP A 28 -12.05 4.95 -6.85
N PHE A 29 -11.54 4.92 -8.08
CA PHE A 29 -11.69 5.98 -9.09
C PHE A 29 -11.12 7.35 -8.69
N MET A 30 -10.13 7.37 -7.80
CA MET A 30 -9.40 8.59 -7.44
C MET A 30 -8.57 9.14 -8.62
N PHE A 31 -8.11 8.25 -9.51
CA PHE A 31 -7.27 8.59 -10.65
C PHE A 31 -7.94 8.21 -11.99
N PRO A 32 -7.74 9.01 -13.05
CA PRO A 32 -8.30 8.70 -14.36
C PRO A 32 -7.58 7.50 -15.02
N PRO A 33 -8.25 6.74 -15.91
CA PRO A 33 -7.69 5.54 -16.54
C PRO A 33 -6.35 5.76 -17.24
N TRP A 34 -6.17 6.88 -17.95
CA TRP A 34 -4.90 7.18 -18.63
C TRP A 34 -3.72 7.28 -17.66
N PHE A 35 -3.94 7.83 -16.45
CA PHE A 35 -2.91 7.94 -15.43
C PHE A 35 -2.55 6.57 -14.85
N ILE A 36 -3.56 5.71 -14.61
CA ILE A 36 -3.35 4.33 -14.14
C ILE A 36 -2.49 3.56 -15.14
N HIS A 37 -2.76 3.69 -16.44
CA HIS A 37 -1.96 3.06 -17.50
C HIS A 37 -0.52 3.58 -17.51
N GLN A 38 -0.33 4.90 -17.39
CA GLN A 38 1.02 5.50 -17.34
C GLN A 38 1.83 5.01 -16.15
N VAL A 39 1.24 4.95 -14.96
CA VAL A 39 1.90 4.42 -13.75
C VAL A 39 2.25 2.95 -13.92
N HIS A 40 1.32 2.16 -14.48
CA HIS A 40 1.56 0.74 -14.77
C HIS A 40 2.79 0.56 -15.68
N ASP A 41 2.79 1.23 -16.83
CA ASP A 41 3.86 1.08 -17.82
C ASP A 41 5.20 1.53 -17.24
N MET A 42 5.24 2.63 -16.51
CA MET A 42 6.43 3.13 -15.84
C MET A 42 6.98 2.11 -14.82
N VAL A 43 6.13 1.55 -13.97
CA VAL A 43 6.53 0.57 -12.95
C VAL A 43 7.01 -0.72 -13.58
N MET A 44 6.32 -1.22 -14.60
CA MET A 44 6.66 -2.51 -15.21
C MET A 44 7.90 -2.47 -16.10
N THR A 45 8.26 -1.32 -16.67
CA THR A 45 9.34 -1.19 -17.63
C THR A 45 10.48 -0.28 -17.21
N GLY A 46 10.25 0.63 -16.27
CA GLY A 46 11.16 1.72 -15.94
C GLY A 46 12.17 1.44 -14.83
N TYR A 47 11.96 0.41 -14.03
CA TYR A 47 12.78 0.13 -12.85
C TYR A 47 13.22 -1.32 -12.76
N ASN A 48 14.37 -1.54 -12.10
CA ASN A 48 14.87 -2.87 -11.83
C ASN A 48 14.15 -3.51 -10.65
N TRP A 49 13.72 -4.75 -10.81
CA TRP A 49 13.16 -5.55 -9.74
C TRP A 49 14.25 -6.31 -8.99
N PHE A 50 14.22 -6.26 -7.66
CA PHE A 50 15.11 -6.98 -6.80
C PHE A 50 14.38 -8.15 -6.15
N TRP A 51 15.01 -9.31 -6.18
CA TRP A 51 14.53 -10.51 -5.51
C TRP A 51 15.06 -10.57 -4.07
N GLY A 52 14.30 -11.17 -3.18
CA GLY A 52 14.73 -11.48 -1.82
C GLY A 52 14.20 -10.55 -0.74
N HIS A 53 13.26 -9.66 -1.08
CA HIS A 53 12.59 -8.85 -0.06
C HIS A 53 11.65 -9.72 0.79
N THR A 54 11.85 -9.70 2.10
CA THR A 54 10.95 -10.27 3.10
C THR A 54 10.28 -9.13 3.86
N SER A 55 8.94 -9.17 3.95
CA SER A 55 8.20 -8.22 4.78
C SER A 55 8.52 -8.50 6.26
N GLY A 56 8.67 -7.43 7.06
CA GLY A 56 8.81 -7.55 8.49
C GLY A 56 10.21 -7.40 9.06
N TYR A 57 11.23 -7.29 8.21
CA TYR A 57 12.59 -6.93 8.65
C TYR A 57 13.03 -5.65 7.96
N ALA A 58 13.37 -4.63 8.75
CA ALA A 58 14.13 -3.50 8.24
C ALA A 58 15.52 -3.98 7.85
N GLU A 59 16.14 -3.40 6.81
CA GLU A 59 17.51 -3.73 6.39
C GLU A 59 18.56 -3.52 7.49
N ASP A 60 18.25 -2.72 8.51
CA ASP A 60 19.06 -2.47 9.70
C ASP A 60 18.79 -3.46 10.86
N GLY A 61 18.03 -4.52 10.64
CA GLY A 61 17.74 -5.57 11.62
C GLY A 61 16.72 -5.19 12.68
N ARG A 62 16.04 -4.03 12.54
CA ARG A 62 14.93 -3.67 13.44
C ARG A 62 13.71 -4.50 13.12
N ASP A 63 13.12 -5.08 14.16
CA ASP A 63 11.83 -5.76 14.07
C ASP A 63 10.73 -4.71 13.77
N VAL A 64 10.10 -4.81 12.61
CA VAL A 64 8.95 -3.98 12.22
C VAL A 64 7.64 -4.75 12.43
N GLY A 65 7.61 -5.66 13.42
CA GLY A 65 6.38 -6.35 13.80
C GLY A 65 5.98 -7.48 12.86
N ALA A 66 6.94 -8.24 12.32
CA ALA A 66 6.63 -9.47 11.58
C ALA A 66 6.13 -10.57 12.51
N ASP A 67 5.24 -11.42 12.01
CA ASP A 67 4.84 -12.62 12.72
C ASP A 67 5.94 -13.72 12.58
N PRO A 68 6.68 -14.05 13.66
CA PRO A 68 7.79 -14.99 13.59
C PRO A 68 7.33 -16.45 13.36
N THR A 69 6.04 -16.72 13.43
CA THR A 69 5.48 -18.07 13.20
C THR A 69 5.26 -18.36 11.71
N TRP A 70 5.33 -17.35 10.84
CA TRP A 70 5.20 -17.51 9.41
C TRP A 70 6.56 -17.71 8.75
N PRO A 71 6.68 -18.65 7.79
CA PRO A 71 7.92 -18.84 7.06
C PRO A 71 8.26 -17.60 6.25
N GLU A 72 9.52 -17.20 6.28
CA GLU A 72 10.03 -16.16 5.39
C GLU A 72 9.79 -16.54 3.94
N ALA A 73 9.20 -15.62 3.20
CA ALA A 73 8.91 -15.83 1.80
C ALA A 73 9.35 -14.60 0.99
N PRO A 74 10.42 -14.73 0.21
CA PRO A 74 10.92 -13.63 -0.57
C PRO A 74 9.95 -13.24 -1.69
N ALA A 75 9.82 -11.95 -1.94
CA ALA A 75 9.06 -11.37 -3.03
C ALA A 75 9.94 -10.45 -3.88
N LEU A 76 9.40 -9.94 -4.97
CA LEU A 76 10.05 -8.90 -5.78
C LEU A 76 9.78 -7.52 -5.16
N LYS A 77 10.81 -6.69 -5.11
CA LYS A 77 10.74 -5.31 -4.61
C LYS A 77 11.45 -4.35 -5.55
N GLN A 78 10.91 -3.16 -5.65
CA GLN A 78 11.63 -1.98 -6.11
C GLN A 78 11.55 -0.95 -4.99
N GLN A 79 12.71 -0.54 -4.46
CA GLN A 79 12.75 0.54 -3.49
C GLN A 79 12.94 1.85 -4.24
N ILE A 80 11.97 2.75 -4.12
CA ILE A 80 11.96 4.03 -4.83
C ILE A 80 12.46 5.13 -3.93
N PHE A 81 12.22 5.02 -2.64
CA PHE A 81 12.63 6.01 -1.66
C PHE A 81 13.03 5.37 -0.35
N PRO A 82 14.34 5.24 -0.05
CA PRO A 82 14.85 5.48 1.29
C PRO A 82 15.06 6.99 1.47
N PRO A 83 15.08 7.52 2.69
CA PRO A 83 15.33 8.93 2.98
C PRO A 83 16.58 9.51 2.30
N GLU A 84 17.50 8.66 1.89
CA GLU A 84 18.81 8.99 1.29
C GLU A 84 18.79 9.09 -0.25
N ARG A 85 17.68 8.77 -0.90
CA ARG A 85 17.54 8.81 -2.37
C ARG A 85 16.39 9.73 -2.81
N SER A 86 16.49 10.98 -2.40
CA SER A 86 15.53 12.04 -2.78
C SER A 86 15.45 12.32 -4.29
N ASP A 87 16.45 11.87 -5.07
CA ASP A 87 16.49 12.00 -6.52
C ASP A 87 15.40 11.16 -7.23
N ILE A 88 15.10 9.96 -6.74
CA ILE A 88 14.05 9.08 -7.31
C ILE A 88 12.64 9.52 -6.87
N ALA A 89 12.49 10.07 -5.67
CA ALA A 89 11.25 10.70 -5.23
C ALA A 89 10.84 11.92 -6.08
N GLN A 90 11.70 12.33 -7.02
CA GLN A 90 11.39 13.38 -7.99
C GLN A 90 10.66 12.86 -9.23
N ASP A 91 10.48 11.54 -9.39
CA ASP A 91 9.66 11.03 -10.46
C ASP A 91 8.22 11.56 -10.34
N SER A 92 7.78 12.21 -11.41
CA SER A 92 6.56 13.01 -11.40
C SER A 92 5.31 12.20 -11.05
N ALA A 93 5.24 10.94 -11.46
CA ALA A 93 4.06 10.11 -11.25
C ALA A 93 3.92 9.68 -9.78
N PHE A 94 5.02 9.28 -9.12
CA PHE A 94 4.98 8.92 -7.69
C PHE A 94 4.67 10.14 -6.82
N ARG A 95 5.20 11.31 -7.18
CA ARG A 95 4.86 12.57 -6.52
C ARG A 95 3.41 12.97 -6.75
N MET A 96 2.87 12.77 -7.94
CA MET A 96 1.47 13.06 -8.23
C MET A 96 0.54 12.19 -7.38
N ILE A 97 0.81 10.88 -7.26
CA ILE A 97 0.04 9.98 -6.40
C ILE A 97 0.14 10.47 -4.94
N TYR A 98 1.36 10.66 -4.44
CA TYR A 98 1.58 11.14 -3.07
C TYR A 98 0.87 12.47 -2.83
N SER A 99 1.05 13.46 -3.69
CA SER A 99 0.44 14.78 -3.54
C SER A 99 -1.08 14.72 -3.62
N ALA A 100 -1.64 13.98 -4.58
CA ALA A 100 -3.08 13.82 -4.71
C ALA A 100 -3.70 13.21 -3.45
N VAL A 101 -3.07 12.15 -2.93
CA VAL A 101 -3.50 11.49 -1.69
C VAL A 101 -3.35 12.42 -0.49
N MET A 102 -2.19 13.08 -0.33
CA MET A 102 -1.90 13.93 0.82
C MET A 102 -2.81 15.16 0.89
N HIS A 103 -3.20 15.72 -0.26
CA HIS A 103 -4.14 16.86 -0.30
C HIS A 103 -5.54 16.51 0.20
N THR A 104 -5.91 15.24 0.21
CA THR A 104 -7.21 14.82 0.73
C THR A 104 -7.20 14.60 2.24
N LEU A 105 -6.03 14.38 2.87
CA LEU A 105 -5.94 14.09 4.29
C LEU A 105 -6.22 15.31 5.16
N PRO A 106 -6.92 15.14 6.29
CA PRO A 106 -7.26 16.26 7.20
C PRO A 106 -6.09 16.67 8.12
N PHE A 107 -4.91 16.09 7.93
CA PHE A 107 -3.71 16.34 8.74
C PHE A 107 -2.44 16.23 7.88
N LYS A 108 -1.35 16.76 8.40
CA LYS A 108 -0.04 16.66 7.75
C LYS A 108 0.64 15.33 8.08
N VAL A 109 1.36 14.80 7.10
CA VAL A 109 2.21 13.60 7.25
C VAL A 109 3.59 13.85 6.68
N GLU A 110 4.58 13.15 7.21
CA GLU A 110 5.92 13.02 6.64
C GLU A 110 6.03 11.69 5.93
N LEU A 111 6.65 11.72 4.77
CA LEU A 111 6.94 10.52 3.99
C LEU A 111 8.16 9.81 4.58
N GLY A 112 7.98 8.55 4.97
CA GLY A 112 9.07 7.71 5.46
C GLY A 112 9.64 6.78 4.39
N GLU A 113 8.75 6.14 3.60
CA GLU A 113 9.17 5.17 2.59
C GLU A 113 8.22 5.14 1.41
N ILE A 114 8.76 4.91 0.20
CA ILE A 114 8.00 4.51 -0.99
C ILE A 114 8.63 3.23 -1.52
N MET A 115 7.84 2.18 -1.64
CA MET A 115 8.27 0.92 -2.24
C MET A 115 7.25 0.39 -3.23
N ILE A 116 7.70 -0.37 -4.20
CA ILE A 116 6.84 -1.17 -5.07
C ILE A 116 7.05 -2.63 -4.72
N ASN A 117 5.97 -3.31 -4.40
CA ASN A 117 5.95 -4.74 -4.19
C ASN A 117 5.45 -5.45 -5.44
N GLY A 118 6.12 -6.55 -5.83
CA GLY A 118 5.73 -7.39 -6.95
C GLY A 118 5.60 -8.85 -6.51
N GLN A 119 4.46 -9.46 -6.79
CA GLN A 119 4.16 -10.82 -6.41
C GLN A 119 3.69 -11.64 -7.61
N GLN A 120 4.26 -12.83 -7.75
CA GLN A 120 3.79 -13.86 -8.66
C GLN A 120 3.10 -14.97 -7.84
N TRP A 121 2.39 -15.87 -8.50
CA TRP A 121 1.62 -16.95 -7.90
C TRP A 121 2.42 -17.90 -6.97
N ILE A 122 3.75 -17.94 -7.12
CA ILE A 122 4.66 -18.75 -6.28
C ILE A 122 5.16 -18.02 -5.04
N HIS A 123 4.92 -16.71 -4.93
CA HIS A 123 5.38 -15.91 -3.80
C HIS A 123 4.41 -16.04 -2.62
N ASN A 124 4.93 -15.81 -1.44
CA ASN A 124 4.11 -15.66 -0.24
C ASN A 124 4.51 -14.37 0.45
N THR A 125 3.80 -13.95 1.46
CA THR A 125 4.18 -12.81 2.29
C THR A 125 3.83 -13.08 3.74
N THR A 126 4.69 -12.56 4.62
CA THR A 126 4.51 -12.68 6.05
C THR A 126 3.58 -11.58 6.56
N PRO A 127 2.61 -11.88 7.43
CA PRO A 127 1.87 -10.87 8.16
C PRO A 127 2.82 -9.95 8.94
N HIS A 128 2.59 -8.65 8.83
CA HIS A 128 3.45 -7.64 9.47
C HIS A 128 2.68 -6.35 9.75
N GLN A 129 3.32 -5.46 10.47
CA GLN A 129 2.93 -4.07 10.66
C GLN A 129 3.96 -3.17 9.97
N ASP A 130 3.54 -2.10 9.33
CA ASP A 130 4.45 -1.12 8.71
C ASP A 130 5.17 -0.25 9.76
N CYS A 131 4.54 -0.04 10.90
CA CYS A 131 5.15 0.52 12.10
C CYS A 131 4.40 0.02 13.35
N THR A 132 5.06 0.08 14.51
CA THR A 132 4.43 -0.21 15.81
C THR A 132 3.86 1.04 16.49
N CYS A 133 3.92 2.19 15.82
CA CYS A 133 3.51 3.49 16.35
C CYS A 133 2.03 3.79 16.00
N ASP A 134 1.38 4.60 16.85
CA ASP A 134 -0.02 4.99 16.66
C ASP A 134 -0.24 6.10 15.61
N ASN A 135 0.81 6.78 15.20
CA ASN A 135 0.74 7.91 14.26
C ASN A 135 1.15 7.54 12.83
N GLY A 136 1.55 6.29 12.57
CA GLY A 136 1.85 5.82 11.23
C GLY A 136 0.59 5.61 10.40
N ILE A 137 0.62 6.08 9.16
CA ILE A 137 -0.42 5.82 8.16
C ILE A 137 0.24 5.31 6.91
N SER A 138 -0.19 4.15 6.47
CA SER A 138 0.20 3.57 5.19
C SER A 138 -0.92 3.73 4.17
N PHE A 139 -0.53 3.91 2.92
CA PHE A 139 -1.47 3.72 1.83
C PHE A 139 -0.84 2.90 0.71
N CYS A 140 -1.66 2.07 0.11
CA CYS A 140 -1.31 1.15 -0.96
C CYS A 140 -2.07 1.54 -2.22
N TYR A 141 -1.35 1.78 -3.32
CA TYR A 141 -1.93 2.03 -4.65
C TYR A 141 -1.71 0.80 -5.53
N TYR A 142 -2.76 0.26 -6.12
CA TYR A 142 -2.65 -0.85 -7.06
C TYR A 142 -2.26 -0.39 -8.45
N VAL A 143 -1.13 -0.92 -8.93
CA VAL A 143 -0.45 -0.50 -10.16
C VAL A 143 -1.01 -1.20 -11.40
N ASN A 144 -1.53 -2.42 -11.24
CA ASN A 144 -2.03 -3.20 -12.38
C ASN A 144 -3.18 -2.47 -13.09
N LYS A 145 -3.09 -2.33 -14.42
CA LYS A 145 -4.10 -1.64 -15.24
C LYS A 145 -5.38 -2.44 -15.48
N GLU A 146 -5.35 -3.72 -15.13
CA GLU A 146 -6.49 -4.62 -15.15
C GLU A 146 -6.36 -5.64 -14.02
N TRP A 147 -7.47 -6.09 -13.47
CA TRP A 147 -7.50 -7.15 -12.48
C TRP A 147 -8.81 -7.92 -12.54
N ASN A 148 -8.71 -9.24 -12.54
CA ASN A 148 -9.86 -10.12 -12.39
C ASN A 148 -9.89 -10.67 -10.96
N PRO A 149 -10.98 -10.52 -10.19
CA PRO A 149 -11.09 -11.06 -8.83
C PRO A 149 -10.78 -12.56 -8.72
N GLU A 150 -11.02 -13.33 -9.79
CA GLU A 150 -10.67 -14.76 -9.82
C GLU A 150 -9.16 -15.04 -9.74
N TRP A 151 -8.32 -14.04 -9.97
CA TRP A 151 -6.86 -14.19 -9.84
C TRP A 151 -6.38 -14.16 -8.39
N GLY A 152 -7.25 -13.83 -7.41
CA GLY A 152 -6.87 -13.70 -6.02
C GLY A 152 -6.03 -12.46 -5.77
N GLY A 153 -5.00 -12.57 -4.95
CA GLY A 153 -4.07 -11.45 -4.70
C GLY A 153 -4.58 -10.41 -3.71
N GLN A 154 -5.50 -10.77 -2.82
CA GLN A 154 -6.07 -9.87 -1.83
C GLN A 154 -5.00 -9.29 -0.90
N LEU A 155 -5.23 -8.07 -0.44
CA LEU A 155 -4.54 -7.51 0.70
C LEU A 155 -5.38 -7.82 1.94
N MET A 156 -4.79 -8.63 2.83
CA MET A 156 -5.42 -9.10 4.05
C MET A 156 -5.12 -8.16 5.21
N TYR A 157 -6.13 -7.88 6.02
CA TYR A 157 -6.04 -7.09 7.25
C TYR A 157 -6.63 -7.83 8.42
N LYS A 158 -5.97 -7.77 9.57
CA LYS A 158 -6.51 -8.33 10.82
C LYS A 158 -7.27 -7.23 11.56
N LEU A 159 -8.60 -7.31 11.53
CA LEU A 159 -9.51 -6.38 12.18
C LEU A 159 -10.40 -7.13 13.16
N ASN A 160 -10.42 -6.70 14.43
CA ASN A 160 -11.16 -7.38 15.51
C ASN A 160 -10.83 -8.89 15.61
N ASP A 161 -9.55 -9.20 15.51
CA ASP A 161 -9.02 -10.58 15.51
C ASP A 161 -9.43 -11.47 14.31
N GLU A 162 -10.09 -10.91 13.31
CA GLU A 162 -10.47 -11.62 12.09
C GLU A 162 -9.70 -11.08 10.87
N TRP A 163 -9.29 -12.00 9.99
CA TRP A 163 -8.68 -11.64 8.71
C TRP A 163 -9.75 -11.29 7.68
N GLN A 164 -9.65 -10.11 7.10
CA GLN A 164 -10.52 -9.61 6.04
C GLN A 164 -9.70 -9.25 4.82
N GLY A 165 -10.17 -9.63 3.62
CA GLY A 165 -9.46 -9.43 2.36
C GLY A 165 -10.07 -8.31 1.51
N ILE A 166 -9.21 -7.56 0.84
CA ILE A 166 -9.59 -6.55 -0.16
C ILE A 166 -8.97 -6.94 -1.49
N ASP A 167 -9.80 -7.11 -2.51
CA ASP A 167 -9.34 -7.44 -3.86
C ASP A 167 -8.54 -6.27 -4.47
N PRO A 168 -7.48 -6.57 -5.24
CA PRO A 168 -6.87 -5.58 -6.12
C PRO A 168 -7.89 -5.02 -7.13
N ALA A 169 -7.74 -3.74 -7.46
CA ALA A 169 -8.43 -3.12 -8.59
C ALA A 169 -7.53 -2.03 -9.19
N PRO A 170 -7.63 -1.75 -10.50
CA PRO A 170 -6.82 -0.74 -11.15
C PRO A 170 -6.95 0.64 -10.50
N GLY A 171 -5.84 1.21 -10.05
CA GLY A 171 -5.82 2.54 -9.43
C GLY A 171 -6.49 2.66 -8.07
N ARG A 172 -6.92 1.55 -7.47
CA ARG A 172 -7.47 1.52 -6.10
C ARG A 172 -6.43 1.98 -5.10
N VAL A 173 -6.83 2.86 -4.19
CA VAL A 173 -6.00 3.30 -3.06
C VAL A 173 -6.61 2.76 -1.77
N ILE A 174 -5.78 2.18 -0.92
CA ILE A 174 -6.21 1.67 0.38
C ILE A 174 -5.42 2.38 1.47
N PHE A 175 -6.12 2.97 2.43
CA PHE A 175 -5.54 3.65 3.59
C PHE A 175 -5.77 2.84 4.85
N PHE A 176 -4.76 2.79 5.71
CA PHE A 176 -4.84 2.11 7.01
C PHE A 176 -3.78 2.64 7.97
N LYS A 177 -3.97 2.43 9.25
CA LYS A 177 -2.93 2.69 10.26
C LYS A 177 -1.78 1.70 10.06
N GLY A 178 -0.55 2.18 10.12
CA GLY A 178 0.64 1.36 9.93
C GLY A 178 0.81 0.22 10.94
N ASN A 179 0.15 0.30 12.09
CA ASN A 179 0.16 -0.75 13.13
C ASN A 179 -0.96 -1.80 12.98
N ILE A 180 -1.77 -1.75 11.91
CA ILE A 180 -2.70 -2.83 11.59
C ILE A 180 -1.92 -4.00 10.97
N TRP A 181 -2.09 -5.20 11.53
CA TRP A 181 -1.54 -6.42 10.95
C TRP A 181 -2.12 -6.67 9.57
N HIS A 182 -1.24 -6.82 8.58
CA HIS A 182 -1.64 -7.04 7.19
C HIS A 182 -0.60 -7.84 6.41
N HIS A 183 -1.03 -8.43 5.30
CA HIS A 183 -0.15 -9.02 4.29
C HIS A 183 -0.85 -9.14 2.94
N GLY A 184 -0.08 -9.05 1.85
CA GLY A 184 -0.61 -9.24 0.49
C GLY A 184 -0.56 -10.71 0.09
N LEU A 185 -1.70 -11.32 -0.23
CA LEU A 185 -1.69 -12.64 -0.84
C LEU A 185 -1.12 -12.57 -2.27
N PRO A 186 -0.39 -13.60 -2.71
CA PRO A 186 -0.01 -13.72 -4.11
C PRO A 186 -1.26 -13.94 -4.99
N PRO A 187 -1.21 -13.60 -6.27
CA PRO A 187 -2.21 -14.09 -7.19
C PRO A 187 -2.14 -15.63 -7.28
N ASN A 188 -3.19 -16.25 -7.77
CA ASN A 188 -3.17 -17.69 -8.03
C ASN A 188 -2.54 -18.01 -9.40
N GLU A 189 -2.45 -19.30 -9.73
CA GLU A 189 -1.82 -19.80 -10.96
C GLU A 189 -2.52 -19.38 -12.27
N LYS A 190 -3.75 -18.88 -12.22
CA LYS A 190 -4.46 -18.34 -13.39
C LYS A 190 -3.84 -17.02 -13.87
N TYR A 191 -3.17 -16.29 -12.99
CA TYR A 191 -2.48 -15.05 -13.34
C TYR A 191 -0.98 -15.27 -13.46
N ARG A 192 -0.45 -15.13 -14.67
CA ARG A 192 0.99 -15.33 -14.97
C ARG A 192 1.80 -14.04 -14.95
N GLY A 193 1.16 -12.92 -14.72
CA GLY A 193 1.81 -11.61 -14.59
C GLY A 193 2.32 -11.33 -13.19
N LEU A 194 2.69 -10.08 -12.98
CA LEU A 194 3.14 -9.54 -11.70
C LEU A 194 2.01 -8.71 -11.07
N ARG A 195 1.50 -9.15 -9.92
CA ARG A 195 0.65 -8.31 -9.08
C ARG A 195 1.54 -7.25 -8.44
N SER A 196 1.27 -6.00 -8.72
CA SER A 196 2.11 -4.92 -8.24
C SER A 196 1.31 -3.89 -7.44
N SER A 197 1.90 -3.46 -6.34
CA SER A 197 1.37 -2.39 -5.49
C SER A 197 2.46 -1.42 -5.09
N LEU A 198 2.12 -0.14 -5.12
CA LEU A 198 2.97 0.96 -4.68
C LEU A 198 2.56 1.31 -3.26
N VAL A 199 3.47 1.21 -2.31
CA VAL A 199 3.21 1.42 -0.89
C VAL A 199 3.93 2.67 -0.40
N TYR A 200 3.20 3.51 0.31
CA TYR A 200 3.71 4.70 0.96
C TYR A 200 3.55 4.55 2.47
N LYS A 201 4.66 4.59 3.20
CA LYS A 201 4.65 4.63 4.66
C LYS A 201 4.88 6.05 5.11
N THR A 202 3.96 6.57 5.90
CA THR A 202 3.98 7.97 6.36
C THR A 202 3.74 8.07 7.86
N MET A 203 4.18 9.18 8.44
CA MET A 203 3.99 9.50 9.86
C MET A 203 3.23 10.81 9.99
N ARG A 204 2.19 10.85 10.81
CA ARG A 204 1.51 12.12 11.14
C ARG A 204 2.42 13.01 11.96
N THR A 205 2.59 14.25 11.51
CA THR A 205 3.46 15.23 12.17
C THR A 205 2.71 16.15 13.15
N VAL A 206 1.40 16.23 13.02
CA VAL A 206 0.54 17.04 13.89
C VAL A 206 -0.52 16.15 14.50
N PRO A 207 -0.69 16.15 15.83
CA PRO A 207 -1.83 15.49 16.46
C PRO A 207 -3.14 16.02 15.88
N LEU A 208 -4.14 15.14 15.70
CA LEU A 208 -5.47 15.57 15.40
C LEU A 208 -5.94 16.50 16.54
N PRO A 209 -6.64 17.62 16.23
CA PRO A 209 -7.24 18.42 17.28
C PRO A 209 -8.17 17.50 18.10
N SER A 210 -7.99 17.52 19.41
CA SER A 210 -8.89 16.83 20.34
C SER A 210 -10.31 17.33 20.09
N LYS A 211 -11.21 16.43 19.74
CA LYS A 211 -12.65 16.73 19.64
C LYS A 211 -13.21 17.09 21.00
#